data_3370bc17a573149ed58473bbea6ab166
#
_entry.id   3370bc17a573149ed58473bbea6ab166
#
_cell.length_a   1.000
_cell.length_b   1.000
_cell.length_c   1.000
_cell.angle_alpha   90.00
_cell.angle_beta   90.00
_cell.angle_gamma   90.00
#
_symmetry.space_group_name_H-M   'P 1'
#
loop_
_entity.id
_entity.type
_entity.pdbx_description
1 polymer ?
#
loop_
_entity_poly.entity_id
_entity_poly.type
_entity_poly.pdbx_seq_one_letter_code
_entity_poly.pdbx_strand_id
1 'polypeptide(L)'
;MKFLVKQQKIEALEREVIASDQIAFVSVKFVFDGAWKTLHKVVQFTQCEETYNVVLGTEGTTCLLPAELHPGAVKMSLFGYDAESDTTLRTTTVPVTLHIRPSGFVEDGATPIPPTPDLYTQLLKKLDEKAAGLQNGKDGFSPKVKAEQMESGVVITIVDADGETSATLHNGA
;
A
#
# COMPACT_ATOMS: atom_id res chain seq x y z
N MET A 1 1.53 20.83 -0.36
CA MET A 1 1.01 20.92 -1.76
C MET A 1 -0.16 19.98 -1.96
N LYS A 2 -1.12 20.33 -2.84
CA LYS A 2 -2.29 19.46 -3.13
C LYS A 2 -2.60 19.43 -4.62
N PHE A 3 -2.87 18.23 -5.15
CA PHE A 3 -3.13 18.01 -6.55
C PHE A 3 -4.40 17.17 -6.76
N LEU A 4 -5.13 17.46 -7.83
CA LEU A 4 -6.21 16.63 -8.34
C LEU A 4 -5.67 15.76 -9.47
N VAL A 5 -5.91 14.46 -9.40
CA VAL A 5 -5.57 13.49 -10.45
C VAL A 5 -6.87 13.00 -11.07
N LYS A 6 -7.05 13.34 -12.34
CA LYS A 6 -8.25 13.00 -13.10
C LYS A 6 -7.88 12.58 -14.52
N GLN A 7 -8.37 11.43 -14.97
CA GLN A 7 -7.96 10.85 -16.24
C GLN A 7 -6.42 10.73 -16.31
N GLN A 8 -5.78 11.30 -17.32
CA GLN A 8 -4.32 11.31 -17.49
C GLN A 8 -3.68 12.65 -17.09
N LYS A 9 -4.34 13.45 -16.26
CA LYS A 9 -3.92 14.81 -15.93
C LYS A 9 -3.76 15.01 -14.42
N ILE A 10 -2.75 15.79 -14.07
CA ILE A 10 -2.50 16.27 -12.72
C ILE A 10 -2.76 17.78 -12.71
N GLU A 11 -3.65 18.26 -11.86
CA GLU A 11 -3.98 19.67 -11.69
C GLU A 11 -3.57 20.12 -10.29
N ALA A 12 -2.81 21.21 -10.19
CA ALA A 12 -2.44 21.77 -8.90
C ALA A 12 -3.65 22.50 -8.29
N LEU A 13 -4.08 22.06 -7.12
CA LEU A 13 -5.07 22.76 -6.30
C LEU A 13 -4.42 23.75 -5.35
N GLU A 14 -3.29 23.35 -4.76
CA GLU A 14 -2.49 24.18 -3.84
C GLU A 14 -1.03 24.00 -4.18
N ARG A 15 -0.30 25.10 -4.32
CA ARG A 15 1.15 25.13 -4.54
C ARG A 15 1.83 25.81 -3.35
N GLU A 16 2.97 25.27 -2.98
CA GLU A 16 3.85 25.81 -1.95
C GLU A 16 5.23 26.02 -2.53
N VAL A 17 6.00 26.89 -1.91
CA VAL A 17 7.43 27.04 -2.20
C VAL A 17 8.15 25.85 -1.58
N ILE A 18 8.95 25.16 -2.39
CA ILE A 18 9.75 24.00 -1.95
C ILE A 18 11.20 24.49 -1.87
N ALA A 19 11.80 24.36 -0.69
CA ALA A 19 13.25 24.52 -0.53
C ALA A 19 13.95 23.16 -0.64
N SER A 20 15.21 23.15 -1.09
CA SER A 20 16.05 21.94 -1.05
C SER A 20 16.46 21.57 0.39
N ASP A 21 17.20 20.50 0.52
CA ASP A 21 17.82 20.04 1.79
C ASP A 21 16.81 19.74 2.90
N GLN A 22 15.58 19.42 2.53
CA GLN A 22 14.52 19.02 3.46
C GLN A 22 14.41 17.51 3.51
N ILE A 23 14.23 16.96 4.70
CA ILE A 23 14.06 15.52 4.91
C ILE A 23 12.71 15.30 5.59
N ALA A 24 11.84 14.49 4.97
CA ALA A 24 10.53 14.08 5.49
C ALA A 24 9.61 15.26 5.93
N PHE A 25 9.78 16.43 5.36
CA PHE A 25 9.04 17.65 5.74
C PHE A 25 7.95 18.02 4.74
N VAL A 26 8.27 18.03 3.44
CA VAL A 26 7.31 18.42 2.40
C VAL A 26 6.43 17.24 2.01
N SER A 27 5.13 17.37 2.23
CA SER A 27 4.15 16.38 1.82
C SER A 27 3.39 16.80 0.57
N VAL A 28 3.15 15.84 -0.31
CA VAL A 28 2.33 15.97 -1.51
C VAL A 28 1.03 15.20 -1.28
N LYS A 29 -0.11 15.89 -1.33
CA LYS A 29 -1.45 15.31 -1.16
C LYS A 29 -2.14 15.22 -2.51
N PHE A 30 -2.83 14.13 -2.74
CA PHE A 30 -3.58 13.87 -3.97
C PHE A 30 -5.06 13.68 -3.68
N VAL A 31 -5.88 14.24 -4.54
CA VAL A 31 -7.31 13.93 -4.66
C VAL A 31 -7.47 13.13 -5.94
N PHE A 32 -7.95 11.92 -5.82
CA PHE A 32 -8.14 11.03 -6.96
C PHE A 32 -9.59 11.01 -7.42
N ASP A 33 -9.81 11.13 -8.73
CA ASP A 33 -11.13 11.08 -9.35
C ASP A 33 -11.28 9.88 -10.30
N GLY A 34 -12.52 9.41 -10.46
CA GLY A 34 -12.84 8.31 -11.35
C GLY A 34 -12.11 7.01 -11.02
N ALA A 35 -11.58 6.35 -12.05
CA ALA A 35 -10.89 5.06 -11.94
C ALA A 35 -9.66 5.06 -11.03
N TRP A 36 -9.04 6.21 -10.79
CA TRP A 36 -7.88 6.31 -9.91
C TRP A 36 -8.17 5.89 -8.47
N LYS A 37 -9.41 5.93 -8.01
CA LYS A 37 -9.78 5.61 -6.62
C LYS A 37 -9.49 4.16 -6.25
N THR A 38 -9.67 3.25 -7.18
CA THR A 38 -9.53 1.80 -6.96
C THR A 38 -8.17 1.23 -7.36
N LEU A 39 -7.37 2.00 -8.10
CA LEU A 39 -6.08 1.53 -8.58
C LEU A 39 -5.00 1.55 -7.50
N HIS A 40 -4.03 0.65 -7.59
CA HIS A 40 -2.75 0.78 -6.92
C HIS A 40 -1.94 1.90 -7.56
N LYS A 41 -1.49 2.86 -6.77
CA LYS A 41 -0.88 4.10 -7.26
C LYS A 41 0.58 4.21 -6.87
N VAL A 42 1.38 4.68 -7.79
CA VAL A 42 2.78 5.04 -7.58
C VAL A 42 2.99 6.45 -8.11
N VAL A 43 3.61 7.29 -7.30
CA VAL A 43 4.09 8.62 -7.70
C VAL A 43 5.54 8.48 -8.15
N GLN A 44 5.86 9.10 -9.25
CA GLN A 44 7.21 9.13 -9.80
C GLN A 44 7.70 10.56 -9.89
N PHE A 45 8.85 10.81 -9.28
CA PHE A 45 9.57 12.07 -9.39
C PHE A 45 10.81 11.85 -10.23
N THR A 46 10.99 12.66 -11.28
CA THR A 46 12.14 12.58 -12.17
C THR A 46 12.88 13.90 -12.22
N GLN A 47 14.16 13.87 -11.93
CA GLN A 47 15.06 15.02 -12.03
C GLN A 47 16.35 14.59 -12.73
N CYS A 48 16.75 15.33 -13.75
CA CYS A 48 17.85 14.94 -14.64
C CYS A 48 17.57 13.53 -15.22
N GLU A 49 18.42 12.57 -14.94
CA GLU A 49 18.27 11.17 -15.39
C GLU A 49 17.83 10.24 -14.25
N GLU A 50 17.65 10.77 -13.04
CA GLU A 50 17.27 10.00 -11.87
C GLU A 50 15.75 9.99 -11.66
N THR A 51 15.25 8.88 -11.17
CA THR A 51 13.84 8.65 -10.95
C THR A 51 13.58 8.03 -9.58
N TYR A 52 12.72 8.69 -8.81
CA TYR A 52 12.32 8.26 -7.47
C TYR A 52 10.85 7.87 -7.47
N ASN A 53 10.55 6.64 -7.06
CA ASN A 53 9.21 6.11 -7.01
C ASN A 53 8.70 6.05 -5.57
N VAL A 54 7.48 6.52 -5.34
CA VAL A 54 6.82 6.43 -4.03
C VAL A 54 5.50 5.71 -4.17
N VAL A 55 5.38 4.56 -3.50
CA VAL A 55 4.19 3.72 -3.54
C VAL A 55 3.12 4.26 -2.60
N LEU A 56 1.96 4.60 -3.15
CA LEU A 56 0.78 5.00 -2.37
C LEU A 56 -0.12 3.80 -2.04
N GLY A 57 -0.16 2.77 -2.89
CA GLY A 57 -1.12 1.69 -2.81
C GLY A 57 -2.53 2.14 -3.25
N THR A 58 -3.54 1.39 -2.85
CA THR A 58 -4.94 1.67 -3.22
C THR A 58 -5.51 2.85 -2.43
N GLU A 59 -5.30 2.86 -1.13
CA GLU A 59 -5.90 3.85 -0.21
C GLU A 59 -5.05 5.11 0.00
N GLY A 60 -3.75 5.06 -0.35
CA GLY A 60 -2.84 6.16 -0.10
C GLY A 60 -3.15 7.40 -0.93
N THR A 61 -3.16 8.54 -0.29
CA THR A 61 -3.42 9.85 -0.90
C THR A 61 -2.32 10.88 -0.63
N THR A 62 -1.28 10.48 0.09
CA THR A 62 -0.20 11.39 0.50
C THR A 62 1.13 10.69 0.38
N CYS A 63 2.15 11.40 -0.10
CA CYS A 63 3.54 10.97 -0.05
C CYS A 63 4.44 12.12 0.43
N LEU A 64 5.63 11.76 0.86
CA LEU A 64 6.70 12.72 1.09
C LEU A 64 7.45 13.00 -0.21
N LEU A 65 7.95 14.21 -0.35
CA LEU A 65 8.88 14.55 -1.42
C LEU A 65 10.21 13.86 -1.14
N PRO A 66 10.83 13.18 -2.12
CA PRO A 66 12.16 12.58 -1.94
C PRO A 66 13.19 13.62 -1.49
N ALA A 67 14.01 13.25 -0.51
CA ALA A 67 15.01 14.13 0.08
C ALA A 67 16.21 14.38 -0.84
N GLU A 68 16.45 13.48 -1.79
CA GLU A 68 17.54 13.52 -2.75
C GLU A 68 17.36 14.54 -3.88
N LEU A 69 16.16 15.13 -3.99
CA LEU A 69 15.87 16.09 -5.04
C LEU A 69 16.59 17.41 -4.80
N HIS A 70 17.35 17.84 -5.80
CA HIS A 70 18.16 19.05 -5.80
C HIS A 70 17.38 20.29 -6.29
N PRO A 71 17.91 21.52 -6.07
CA PRO A 71 17.34 22.72 -6.66
C PRO A 71 17.18 22.60 -8.17
N GLY A 72 16.02 23.00 -8.67
CA GLY A 72 15.68 22.94 -10.10
C GLY A 72 14.28 22.43 -10.38
N ALA A 73 14.07 22.07 -11.64
CA ALA A 73 12.81 21.50 -12.11
C ALA A 73 12.75 20.00 -11.86
N VAL A 74 11.64 19.54 -11.28
CA VAL A 74 11.35 18.13 -11.03
C VAL A 74 10.04 17.80 -11.74
N LYS A 75 10.03 16.75 -12.54
CA LYS A 75 8.81 16.22 -13.16
C LYS A 75 8.14 15.23 -12.20
N MET A 76 6.88 15.45 -11.90
CA MET A 76 6.07 14.54 -11.10
C MET A 76 4.98 13.94 -11.99
N SER A 77 4.90 12.63 -12.04
CA SER A 77 3.86 11.86 -12.73
C SER A 77 3.33 10.76 -11.82
N LEU A 78 2.18 10.20 -12.18
CA LEU A 78 1.62 9.03 -11.50
C LEU A 78 1.37 7.92 -12.50
N PHE A 79 1.49 6.70 -12.05
CA PHE A 79 0.90 5.56 -12.72
C PHE A 79 0.07 4.74 -11.75
N GLY A 80 -1.03 4.19 -12.28
CA GLY A 80 -1.95 3.34 -11.54
C GLY A 80 -2.13 2.02 -12.29
N TYR A 81 -2.31 0.94 -11.55
CA TYR A 81 -2.54 -0.38 -12.11
C TYR A 81 -3.56 -1.15 -11.28
N ASP A 82 -4.27 -2.03 -11.94
CA ASP A 82 -5.16 -3.01 -11.34
C ASP A 82 -4.58 -4.40 -11.61
N ALA A 83 -4.31 -5.14 -10.53
CA ALA A 83 -3.76 -6.48 -10.61
C ALA A 83 -4.83 -7.58 -10.42
N GLU A 84 -6.07 -7.20 -10.10
CA GLU A 84 -7.14 -8.14 -9.77
C GLU A 84 -7.98 -8.56 -10.99
N SER A 85 -7.87 -7.84 -12.10
CA SER A 85 -8.60 -8.17 -13.32
C SER A 85 -7.76 -9.04 -14.26
N ASP A 86 -8.41 -9.94 -15.02
CA ASP A 86 -7.77 -10.74 -16.09
C ASP A 86 -7.09 -9.86 -17.16
N THR A 87 -7.43 -8.59 -17.19
CA THR A 87 -6.85 -7.59 -18.07
C THR A 87 -6.06 -6.60 -17.20
N THR A 88 -4.73 -6.64 -17.27
CA THR A 88 -3.88 -5.68 -16.56
C THR A 88 -4.18 -4.26 -17.02
N LEU A 89 -4.95 -3.52 -16.23
CA LEU A 89 -5.19 -2.11 -16.46
C LEU A 89 -3.99 -1.30 -15.96
N ARG A 90 -3.41 -0.51 -16.85
CA ARG A 90 -2.38 0.47 -16.49
C ARG A 90 -2.78 1.85 -17.01
N THR A 91 -2.78 2.85 -16.15
CA THR A 91 -2.97 4.24 -16.52
C THR A 91 -1.79 5.09 -16.06
N THR A 92 -1.48 6.15 -16.80
CA THR A 92 -0.40 7.08 -16.51
C THR A 92 -0.88 8.51 -16.66
N THR A 93 -0.21 9.45 -16.01
CA THR A 93 -0.49 10.89 -16.19
C THR A 93 0.58 11.56 -17.04
N VAL A 94 0.21 12.66 -17.67
CA VAL A 94 1.18 13.65 -18.17
C VAL A 94 1.89 14.26 -16.95
N PRO A 95 3.23 14.42 -16.99
CA PRO A 95 3.96 14.97 -15.86
C PRO A 95 3.63 16.44 -15.61
N VAL A 96 3.62 16.84 -14.35
CA VAL A 96 3.59 18.22 -13.89
C VAL A 96 4.98 18.61 -13.37
N THR A 97 5.40 19.86 -13.62
CA THR A 97 6.68 20.35 -13.13
C THR A 97 6.53 21.03 -11.78
N LEU A 98 7.34 20.58 -10.82
CA LEU A 98 7.60 21.23 -9.53
C LEU A 98 8.91 22.00 -9.64
N HIS A 99 9.06 23.07 -8.87
CA HIS A 99 10.29 23.84 -8.81
C HIS A 99 10.83 23.86 -7.37
N ILE A 100 12.00 23.30 -7.18
CA ILE A 100 12.72 23.31 -5.89
C ILE A 100 13.70 24.47 -5.93
N ARG A 101 13.64 25.31 -4.91
CA ARG A 101 14.53 26.47 -4.73
C ARG A 101 15.71 26.08 -3.84
N PRO A 102 16.89 26.68 -4.04
CA PRO A 102 17.97 26.53 -3.08
C PRO A 102 17.52 26.93 -1.67
N SER A 103 17.87 26.13 -0.69
CA SER A 103 17.67 26.46 0.72
C SER A 103 18.79 27.38 1.22
N GLY A 104 18.60 27.94 2.41
CA GLY A 104 19.65 28.64 3.14
C GLY A 104 20.46 27.71 4.06
N PHE A 105 20.20 26.40 3.99
CA PHE A 105 20.93 25.40 4.79
C PHE A 105 22.33 25.21 4.22
N VAL A 106 23.33 25.25 5.08
CA VAL A 106 24.73 24.93 4.75
C VAL A 106 25.11 23.73 5.56
N GLU A 107 25.41 22.65 4.88
CA GLU A 107 25.81 21.40 5.51
C GLU A 107 27.22 21.53 6.09
N ASP A 108 27.34 21.37 7.40
CA ASP A 108 28.62 21.39 8.11
C ASP A 108 29.20 19.96 8.18
N GLY A 109 29.49 19.39 7.02
CA GLY A 109 30.13 18.10 6.86
C GLY A 109 29.26 16.91 7.18
N ALA A 110 28.79 16.24 6.13
CA ALA A 110 28.49 14.81 6.02
C ALA A 110 27.49 14.18 7.02
N THR A 111 26.31 14.76 7.20
CA THR A 111 25.19 13.90 7.54
C THR A 111 24.60 13.36 6.22
N PRO A 112 24.74 12.04 5.91
CA PRO A 112 24.19 11.52 4.67
C PRO A 112 22.69 11.74 4.62
N ILE A 113 22.19 12.25 3.50
CA ILE A 113 20.74 12.28 3.23
C ILE A 113 20.25 10.82 3.21
N PRO A 114 19.25 10.44 4.03
CA PRO A 114 18.75 9.08 3.99
C PRO A 114 18.13 8.82 2.61
N PRO A 115 18.60 7.79 1.88
CA PRO A 115 18.09 7.50 0.56
C PRO A 115 16.60 7.14 0.61
N THR A 116 15.86 7.59 -0.38
CA THR A 116 14.48 7.11 -0.59
C THR A 116 14.53 5.61 -0.91
N PRO A 117 13.82 4.75 -0.15
CA PRO A 117 13.81 3.33 -0.43
C PRO A 117 13.39 3.04 -1.88
N ASP A 118 14.04 2.06 -2.50
CA ASP A 118 13.65 1.62 -3.84
C ASP A 118 12.22 1.05 -3.87
N LEU A 119 11.65 0.92 -5.06
CA LEU A 119 10.28 0.47 -5.25
C LEU A 119 10.00 -0.90 -4.60
N TYR A 120 10.98 -1.82 -4.68
CA TYR A 120 10.83 -3.16 -4.12
C TYR A 120 10.76 -3.13 -2.59
N THR A 121 11.64 -2.38 -1.94
CA THR A 121 11.64 -2.17 -0.47
C THR A 121 10.34 -1.53 0.01
N GLN A 122 9.81 -0.54 -0.74
CA GLN A 122 8.53 0.10 -0.41
C GLN A 122 7.36 -0.89 -0.54
N LEU A 123 7.36 -1.74 -1.58
CA LEU A 123 6.33 -2.76 -1.76
C LEU A 123 6.36 -3.81 -0.65
N LEU A 124 7.55 -4.31 -0.28
CA LEU A 124 7.69 -5.25 0.84
C LEU A 124 7.15 -4.65 2.13
N LYS A 125 7.52 -3.41 2.46
CA LYS A 125 7.00 -2.72 3.64
C LYS A 125 5.47 -2.60 3.63
N LYS A 126 4.88 -2.28 2.48
CA LYS A 126 3.42 -2.22 2.33
C LYS A 126 2.74 -3.58 2.48
N LEU A 127 3.38 -4.65 2.03
CA LEU A 127 2.89 -6.02 2.23
C LEU A 127 2.94 -6.40 3.71
N ASP A 128 4.04 -6.10 4.40
CA ASP A 128 4.18 -6.37 5.83
C ASP A 128 3.17 -5.58 6.67
N GLU A 129 2.93 -4.30 6.35
CA GLU A 129 1.92 -3.46 6.99
C GLU A 129 0.50 -4.06 6.81
N LYS A 130 0.18 -4.55 5.61
CA LYS A 130 -1.10 -5.21 5.35
C LYS A 130 -1.20 -6.57 6.05
N ALA A 131 -0.14 -7.37 6.03
CA ALA A 131 -0.09 -8.66 6.71
C ALA A 131 -0.25 -8.51 8.24
N ALA A 132 0.36 -7.48 8.84
CA ALA A 132 0.21 -7.18 10.26
C ALA A 132 -1.22 -6.71 10.63
N GLY A 133 -1.93 -6.08 9.68
CA GLY A 133 -3.33 -5.70 9.84
C GLY A 133 -4.33 -6.83 9.60
N LEU A 134 -3.91 -7.93 8.99
CA LEU A 134 -4.70 -9.15 8.92
C LEU A 134 -4.65 -9.76 10.32
N GLN A 135 -5.69 -9.54 11.12
CA GLN A 135 -5.91 -10.37 12.30
C GLN A 135 -5.87 -11.82 11.80
N ASN A 136 -5.03 -12.65 12.39
CA ASN A 136 -5.12 -14.09 12.24
C ASN A 136 -6.60 -14.42 12.33
N GLY A 137 -7.19 -14.94 11.24
CA GLY A 137 -8.57 -15.38 11.27
C GLY A 137 -8.67 -16.19 12.54
N LYS A 138 -9.71 -15.92 13.37
CA LYS A 138 -9.98 -16.72 14.59
C LYS A 138 -9.58 -18.14 14.27
N ASP A 139 -8.62 -18.70 15.00
CA ASP A 139 -8.08 -20.04 14.79
C ASP A 139 -9.20 -20.92 14.30
N GLY A 140 -9.11 -21.39 13.06
CA GLY A 140 -10.19 -22.14 12.45
C GLY A 140 -10.54 -23.24 13.46
N PHE A 141 -11.74 -23.21 13.99
CA PHE A 141 -12.18 -24.16 15.00
C PHE A 141 -12.02 -25.54 14.40
N SER A 142 -10.95 -26.23 14.78
CA SER A 142 -10.75 -27.60 14.31
C SER A 142 -11.81 -28.47 14.96
N PRO A 143 -12.71 -29.10 14.20
CA PRO A 143 -13.75 -29.95 14.78
C PRO A 143 -13.11 -31.01 15.67
N LYS A 144 -13.60 -31.10 16.90
CA LYS A 144 -13.18 -32.17 17.82
C LYS A 144 -14.13 -33.34 17.66
N VAL A 145 -13.60 -34.50 17.33
CA VAL A 145 -14.37 -35.72 17.21
C VAL A 145 -14.12 -36.61 18.43
N LYS A 146 -15.17 -37.04 19.10
CA LYS A 146 -15.15 -38.00 20.19
C LYS A 146 -16.01 -39.19 19.82
N ALA A 147 -15.50 -40.40 20.01
CA ALA A 147 -16.24 -41.62 19.84
C ALA A 147 -16.32 -42.33 21.19
N GLU A 148 -17.54 -42.68 21.63
CA GLU A 148 -17.79 -43.40 22.84
C GLU A 148 -18.48 -44.73 22.49
N GLN A 149 -17.90 -45.83 22.96
CA GLN A 149 -18.48 -47.14 22.76
C GLN A 149 -19.53 -47.44 23.85
N MET A 150 -20.69 -47.91 23.40
CA MET A 150 -21.78 -48.38 24.26
C MET A 150 -22.04 -49.86 24.03
N GLU A 151 -22.78 -50.51 24.90
CA GLU A 151 -23.15 -51.95 24.73
C GLU A 151 -23.90 -52.20 23.42
N SER A 152 -24.69 -51.24 22.92
CA SER A 152 -25.51 -51.33 21.73
C SER A 152 -24.92 -50.69 20.48
N GLY A 153 -23.69 -50.10 20.54
CA GLY A 153 -23.13 -49.42 19.41
C GLY A 153 -22.05 -48.40 19.77
N VAL A 154 -21.86 -47.40 18.91
CA VAL A 154 -20.91 -46.31 19.09
C VAL A 154 -21.62 -44.98 18.91
N VAL A 155 -21.41 -44.03 19.84
CA VAL A 155 -21.82 -42.64 19.68
C VAL A 155 -20.62 -41.83 19.19
N ILE A 156 -20.79 -41.14 18.08
CA ILE A 156 -19.80 -40.19 17.56
C ILE A 156 -20.33 -38.78 17.81
N THR A 157 -19.57 -37.99 18.53
CA THR A 157 -19.86 -36.59 18.82
C THR A 157 -18.85 -35.72 18.08
N ILE A 158 -19.33 -34.75 17.31
CA ILE A 158 -18.53 -33.76 16.60
C ILE A 158 -18.89 -32.42 17.21
N VAL A 159 -17.87 -31.70 17.68
CA VAL A 159 -18.01 -30.31 18.16
C VAL A 159 -17.28 -29.41 17.16
N ASP A 160 -18.02 -28.54 16.51
CA ASP A 160 -17.50 -27.56 15.56
C ASP A 160 -17.89 -26.12 15.95
N ALA A 161 -17.66 -25.16 15.06
CA ALA A 161 -17.95 -23.75 15.31
C ALA A 161 -19.46 -23.45 15.45
N ASP A 162 -20.30 -24.32 14.87
CA ASP A 162 -21.76 -24.18 14.83
C ASP A 162 -22.44 -24.90 16.02
N GLY A 163 -21.67 -25.71 16.74
CA GLY A 163 -22.16 -26.39 17.94
C GLY A 163 -21.73 -27.86 18.04
N GLU A 164 -22.56 -28.67 18.73
CA GLU A 164 -22.32 -30.09 18.94
C GLU A 164 -23.35 -30.92 18.19
N THR A 165 -22.88 -31.87 17.41
CA THR A 165 -23.70 -32.83 16.66
C THR A 165 -23.30 -34.25 17.05
N SER A 166 -24.29 -35.12 17.34
CA SER A 166 -24.01 -36.49 17.66
C SER A 166 -24.80 -37.48 16.78
N ALA A 167 -24.18 -38.60 16.48
CA ALA A 167 -24.81 -39.71 15.76
C ALA A 167 -24.50 -41.02 16.46
N THR A 168 -25.49 -41.88 16.54
CA THR A 168 -25.37 -43.24 17.15
C THR A 168 -25.39 -44.29 16.05
N LEU A 169 -24.36 -45.15 16.01
CA LEU A 169 -24.30 -46.31 15.18
C LEU A 169 -24.61 -47.56 16.06
N HIS A 170 -25.65 -48.26 15.73
CA HIS A 170 -26.06 -49.49 16.45
C HIS A 170 -25.32 -50.71 15.90
N ASN A 171 -24.98 -51.67 16.76
CA ASN A 171 -24.51 -52.95 16.35
C ASN A 171 -25.61 -53.64 15.52
N GLY A 172 -25.22 -54.14 14.34
CA GLY A 172 -26.16 -54.96 13.54
C GLY A 172 -26.61 -56.20 14.34
N ALA A 173 -27.86 -56.58 14.19
CA ALA A 173 -28.41 -57.79 14.78
C ALA A 173 -27.84 -59.05 14.04
#